data_bd1c4943ee73521497744b618a4c3341
#
_entry.id   bd1c4943ee73521497744b618a4c3341
#
_cell.length_a   1.000
_cell.length_b   1.000
_cell.length_c   1.000
_cell.angle_alpha   90.00
_cell.angle_beta   90.00
_cell.angle_gamma   90.00
#
_symmetry.space_group_name_H-M   'P 1'
#
loop_
_entity.id
_entity.type
_entity.pdbx_description
1 polymer ?
#
loop_
_entity_poly.entity_id
_entity_poly.type
_entity_poly.pdbx_seq_one_letter_code
_entity_poly.pdbx_strand_id
1 'polypeptide(L)'
;MLAGLFTSDSWFETFYQMMSALIDDAHKKNLSLGVEPERLLAYLRTRKPIFDQVTCAHLIHWDTWDGNILIQNDEIKGIIDWERALWGDVLMEYNFRTFTWNKDFFEGYGQTGFSPEEKERIEWYDMYLNLILYIEAYYRMYPDRQLSEHAYERFQHIRKEMGL
;
A
#
# COMPACT_ATOMS: atom_id res chain seq x y z
N MET A 1 4.94 -14.93 -1.76
CA MET A 1 4.25 -13.66 -1.54
C MET A 1 5.16 -12.54 -2.01
N LEU A 2 4.77 -11.78 -3.03
CA LEU A 2 5.41 -10.58 -3.59
C LEU A 2 6.93 -10.65 -3.92
N ALA A 3 7.47 -11.80 -4.32
CA ALA A 3 8.84 -11.91 -4.80
C ALA A 3 8.93 -11.78 -6.33
N GLY A 4 8.05 -10.99 -6.94
CA GLY A 4 8.17 -10.63 -8.35
C GLY A 4 8.89 -9.29 -8.47
N LEU A 5 9.99 -9.24 -9.20
CA LEU A 5 10.57 -7.97 -9.66
C LEU A 5 9.58 -7.35 -10.65
N PHE A 6 8.70 -6.47 -10.15
CA PHE A 6 7.87 -5.64 -10.99
C PHE A 6 8.73 -4.49 -11.50
N THR A 7 9.11 -4.52 -12.75
CA THR A 7 9.91 -3.46 -13.39
C THR A 7 9.18 -2.96 -14.62
N SER A 8 8.89 -1.66 -14.62
CA SER A 8 8.31 -0.97 -15.77
C SER A 8 8.79 0.48 -15.76
N ASP A 9 8.82 1.12 -16.93
CA ASP A 9 9.06 2.56 -17.07
C ASP A 9 7.82 3.40 -16.67
N SER A 10 6.71 2.75 -16.30
CA SER A 10 5.46 3.36 -15.87
C SER A 10 5.08 2.92 -14.47
N TRP A 11 4.86 3.89 -13.56
CA TRP A 11 4.38 3.58 -12.22
C TRP A 11 3.00 2.90 -12.26
N PHE A 12 2.13 3.33 -13.18
CA PHE A 12 0.83 2.67 -13.36
C PHE A 12 0.99 1.17 -13.66
N GLU A 13 1.84 0.81 -14.63
CA GLU A 13 2.03 -0.60 -15.01
C GLU A 13 2.61 -1.42 -13.85
N THR A 14 3.56 -0.84 -13.10
CA THR A 14 4.12 -1.47 -11.91
C THR A 14 3.02 -1.70 -10.86
N PHE A 15 2.25 -0.67 -10.49
CA PHE A 15 1.20 -0.79 -9.50
C PHE A 15 0.07 -1.73 -9.94
N TYR A 16 -0.28 -1.70 -11.22
CA TYR A 16 -1.26 -2.63 -11.80
C TYR A 16 -0.81 -4.10 -11.67
N GLN A 17 0.46 -4.39 -11.95
CA GLN A 17 1.03 -5.73 -11.78
C GLN A 17 1.05 -6.14 -10.30
N MET A 18 1.42 -5.24 -9.40
CA MET A 18 1.38 -5.47 -7.95
C MET A 18 -0.03 -5.83 -7.47
N MET A 19 -1.04 -5.07 -7.89
CA MET A 19 -2.45 -5.32 -7.56
C MET A 19 -2.94 -6.66 -8.14
N SER A 20 -2.60 -6.95 -9.40
CA SER A 20 -2.97 -8.22 -10.06
C SER A 20 -2.38 -9.42 -9.32
N ALA A 21 -1.09 -9.36 -8.95
CA ALA A 21 -0.42 -10.43 -8.23
C ALA A 21 -1.05 -10.68 -6.85
N LEU A 22 -1.46 -9.62 -6.16
CA LEU A 22 -2.10 -9.72 -4.87
C LEU A 22 -3.51 -10.35 -4.97
N ILE A 23 -4.27 -10.00 -6.02
CA ILE A 23 -5.55 -10.64 -6.32
C ILE A 23 -5.37 -12.13 -6.62
N ASP A 24 -4.36 -12.50 -7.40
CA ASP A 24 -4.03 -13.89 -7.68
C ASP A 24 -3.66 -14.66 -6.40
N ASP A 25 -2.94 -14.03 -5.48
CA ASP A 25 -2.60 -14.62 -4.19
C ASP A 25 -3.85 -14.82 -3.31
N ALA A 26 -4.80 -13.89 -3.31
CA ALA A 26 -6.09 -14.07 -2.65
C ALA A 26 -6.85 -15.26 -3.25
N HIS A 27 -6.90 -15.37 -4.58
CA HIS A 27 -7.56 -16.47 -5.28
C HIS A 27 -6.93 -17.83 -4.93
N LYS A 28 -5.59 -17.95 -4.91
CA LYS A 28 -4.89 -19.19 -4.50
C LYS A 28 -5.23 -19.64 -3.08
N LYS A 29 -5.63 -18.72 -2.21
CA LYS A 29 -6.07 -19.00 -0.84
C LYS A 29 -7.60 -19.11 -0.70
N ASN A 30 -8.34 -19.05 -1.80
CA ASN A 30 -9.81 -19.04 -1.83
C ASN A 30 -10.40 -17.91 -0.95
N LEU A 31 -9.76 -16.74 -0.92
CA LEU A 31 -10.21 -15.59 -0.17
C LEU A 31 -11.16 -14.75 -1.04
N SER A 32 -12.31 -14.40 -0.48
CA SER A 32 -13.26 -13.50 -1.15
C SER A 32 -12.80 -12.06 -1.00
N LEU A 33 -12.78 -11.31 -2.10
CA LEU A 33 -12.56 -9.87 -2.10
C LEU A 33 -13.84 -9.06 -2.01
N GLY A 34 -15.02 -9.73 -2.13
CA GLY A 34 -16.31 -9.06 -2.15
C GLY A 34 -16.53 -8.17 -3.39
N VAL A 35 -15.68 -8.29 -4.39
CA VAL A 35 -15.74 -7.69 -5.71
C VAL A 35 -15.10 -8.64 -6.72
N GLU A 36 -15.65 -8.68 -7.94
CA GLU A 36 -15.03 -9.46 -9.01
C GLU A 36 -13.66 -8.88 -9.39
N PRO A 37 -12.61 -9.72 -9.45
CA PRO A 37 -11.25 -9.30 -9.77
C PRO A 37 -11.16 -8.44 -11.05
N GLU A 38 -11.85 -8.87 -12.10
CA GLU A 38 -11.87 -8.18 -13.39
C GLU A 38 -12.49 -6.79 -13.28
N ARG A 39 -13.51 -6.61 -12.43
CA ARG A 39 -14.14 -5.31 -12.19
C ARG A 39 -13.18 -4.37 -11.48
N LEU A 40 -12.48 -4.84 -10.44
CA LEU A 40 -11.50 -4.06 -9.71
C LEU A 40 -10.35 -3.61 -10.62
N LEU A 41 -9.78 -4.54 -11.39
CA LEU A 41 -8.68 -4.25 -12.31
C LEU A 41 -9.12 -3.37 -13.49
N ALA A 42 -10.34 -3.55 -14.02
CA ALA A 42 -10.88 -2.68 -15.06
C ALA A 42 -11.07 -1.25 -14.55
N TYR A 43 -11.54 -1.09 -13.32
CA TYR A 43 -11.69 0.22 -12.71
C TYR A 43 -10.31 0.88 -12.48
N LEU A 44 -9.32 0.15 -11.97
CA LEU A 44 -7.95 0.64 -11.83
C LEU A 44 -7.38 1.14 -13.17
N ARG A 45 -7.63 0.43 -14.28
CA ARG A 45 -7.20 0.87 -15.62
C ARG A 45 -7.76 2.24 -16.00
N THR A 46 -8.99 2.56 -15.60
CA THR A 46 -9.58 3.88 -15.88
C THR A 46 -8.87 5.01 -15.13
N ARG A 47 -8.10 4.66 -14.08
CA ARG A 47 -7.34 5.58 -13.23
C ARG A 47 -5.88 5.76 -13.67
N LYS A 48 -5.46 5.11 -14.76
CA LYS A 48 -4.12 5.28 -15.31
C LYS A 48 -3.63 6.73 -15.35
N PRO A 49 -4.43 7.73 -15.78
CA PRO A 49 -3.95 9.12 -15.86
C PRO A 49 -3.48 9.72 -14.54
N ILE A 50 -4.04 9.32 -13.38
CA ILE A 50 -3.57 9.84 -12.10
C ILE A 50 -2.24 9.21 -11.69
N PHE A 51 -2.00 7.94 -12.03
CA PHE A 51 -0.73 7.26 -11.76
C PHE A 51 0.39 7.69 -12.71
N ASP A 52 0.06 8.08 -13.95
CA ASP A 52 1.02 8.61 -14.92
C ASP A 52 1.62 9.96 -14.49
N GLN A 53 1.04 10.63 -13.49
CA GLN A 53 1.62 11.83 -12.87
C GLN A 53 2.87 11.52 -12.04
N VAL A 54 3.10 10.27 -11.67
CA VAL A 54 4.30 9.84 -10.96
C VAL A 54 5.43 9.67 -11.96
N THR A 55 6.23 10.71 -12.13
CA THR A 55 7.32 10.77 -13.11
C THR A 55 8.69 10.41 -12.54
N CYS A 56 8.80 10.29 -11.21
CA CYS A 56 10.03 9.93 -10.52
C CYS A 56 9.72 8.90 -9.43
N ALA A 57 10.38 7.75 -9.48
CA ALA A 57 10.31 6.77 -8.42
C ALA A 57 11.29 7.14 -7.30
N HIS A 58 10.85 6.99 -6.05
CA HIS A 58 11.67 7.14 -4.86
C HIS A 58 11.78 5.80 -4.14
N LEU A 59 12.91 5.57 -3.47
CA LEU A 59 13.02 4.44 -2.57
C LEU A 59 12.16 4.72 -1.34
N ILE A 60 11.14 3.92 -1.14
CA ILE A 60 10.27 3.96 0.03
C ILE A 60 10.50 2.71 0.86
N HIS A 61 10.42 2.85 2.17
CA HIS A 61 10.56 1.74 3.11
C HIS A 61 9.24 0.96 3.26
N TRP A 62 8.17 1.70 3.31
CA TRP A 62 6.78 1.25 3.40
C TRP A 62 6.47 0.32 4.60
N ASP A 63 7.28 0.44 5.65
CA ASP A 63 7.07 -0.17 6.97
C ASP A 63 7.78 0.64 8.07
N THR A 64 7.69 1.98 8.01
CA THR A 64 8.39 2.91 8.91
C THR A 64 7.69 3.13 10.25
N TRP A 65 7.12 2.09 10.85
CA TRP A 65 6.61 2.22 12.21
C TRP A 65 7.75 2.34 13.23
N ASP A 66 7.44 2.83 14.44
CA ASP A 66 8.46 3.20 15.42
C ASP A 66 9.39 2.05 15.84
N GLY A 67 8.91 0.78 15.76
CA GLY A 67 9.73 -0.40 16.05
C GLY A 67 10.83 -0.67 15.03
N ASN A 68 10.74 -0.13 13.82
CA ASN A 68 11.74 -0.27 12.77
C ASN A 68 12.74 0.90 12.73
N ILE A 69 12.65 1.86 13.67
CA ILE A 69 13.52 3.04 13.75
C ILE A 69 14.43 2.91 14.97
N LEU A 70 15.73 2.76 14.75
CA LEU A 70 16.72 2.66 15.82
C LEU A 70 17.20 4.04 16.25
N ILE A 71 17.01 4.36 17.53
CA ILE A 71 17.40 5.65 18.12
C ILE A 71 18.47 5.42 19.19
N GLN A 72 19.50 6.28 19.18
CA GLN A 72 20.52 6.34 20.23
C GLN A 72 20.95 7.81 20.42
N ASN A 73 20.92 8.27 21.68
CA ASN A 73 21.26 9.66 22.03
C ASN A 73 20.43 10.71 21.24
N ASP A 74 19.12 10.48 21.14
CA ASP A 74 18.15 11.32 20.43
C ASP A 74 18.41 11.47 18.91
N GLU A 75 19.21 10.57 18.33
CA GLU A 75 19.50 10.54 16.90
C GLU A 75 19.05 9.23 16.28
N ILE A 76 18.48 9.28 15.07
CA ILE A 76 18.21 8.09 14.26
C ILE A 76 19.54 7.49 13.82
N LYS A 77 19.80 6.23 14.21
CA LYS A 77 21.01 5.49 13.86
C LYS A 77 20.80 4.49 12.73
N GLY A 78 19.54 4.13 12.47
CA GLY A 78 19.20 3.24 11.37
C GLY A 78 17.72 2.99 11.26
N ILE A 79 17.33 2.51 10.08
CA ILE A 79 16.01 1.98 9.80
C ILE A 79 16.22 0.53 9.36
N ILE A 80 15.47 -0.39 9.97
CA ILE A 80 15.57 -1.84 9.75
C ILE A 80 14.29 -2.39 9.13
N ASP A 81 14.33 -3.66 8.73
CA ASP A 81 13.19 -4.39 8.16
C ASP A 81 12.68 -3.83 6.82
N TRP A 82 13.58 -3.84 5.83
CA TRP A 82 13.34 -3.36 4.47
C TRP A 82 12.60 -4.36 3.56
N GLU A 83 11.95 -5.37 4.13
CA GLU A 83 11.30 -6.44 3.34
C GLU A 83 10.17 -5.93 2.43
N ARG A 84 9.59 -4.76 2.75
CA ARG A 84 8.52 -4.11 1.96
C ARG A 84 9.04 -2.98 1.07
N ALA A 85 10.33 -2.68 1.12
CA ALA A 85 10.88 -1.55 0.39
C ALA A 85 10.77 -1.73 -1.13
N LEU A 86 10.43 -0.64 -1.80
CA LEU A 86 10.32 -0.60 -3.26
C LEU A 86 10.63 0.80 -3.81
N TRP A 87 10.88 0.87 -5.11
CA TRP A 87 10.94 2.12 -5.83
C TRP A 87 9.55 2.47 -6.35
N GLY A 88 8.97 3.58 -5.90
CA GLY A 88 7.60 3.94 -6.24
C GLY A 88 7.23 5.38 -5.91
N ASP A 89 5.92 5.63 -5.83
CA ASP A 89 5.36 6.93 -5.44
C ASP A 89 5.60 7.19 -3.94
N VAL A 90 6.15 8.34 -3.60
CA VAL A 90 6.38 8.79 -2.20
C VAL A 90 5.11 8.78 -1.35
N LEU A 91 3.94 8.90 -1.97
CA LEU A 91 2.66 8.87 -1.27
C LEU A 91 2.36 7.50 -0.63
N MET A 92 3.02 6.42 -1.05
CA MET A 92 2.90 5.12 -0.37
C MET A 92 3.50 5.17 1.04
N GLU A 93 4.66 5.81 1.23
CA GLU A 93 5.27 5.99 2.55
C GLU A 93 4.37 6.84 3.45
N TYR A 94 3.84 7.95 2.91
CA TYR A 94 2.91 8.81 3.62
C TYR A 94 1.68 8.02 4.07
N ASN A 95 1.07 7.23 3.19
CA ASN A 95 -0.09 6.40 3.51
C ASN A 95 0.19 5.43 4.65
N PHE A 96 1.34 4.75 4.64
CA PHE A 96 1.72 3.82 5.69
C PHE A 96 1.70 4.49 7.07
N ARG A 97 2.23 5.70 7.20
CA ARG A 97 2.26 6.45 8.48
C ARG A 97 0.89 6.93 8.97
N THR A 98 -0.15 6.92 8.13
CA THR A 98 -1.51 7.27 8.58
C THR A 98 -2.08 6.27 9.58
N PHE A 99 -1.59 5.03 9.63
CA PHE A 99 -1.95 4.04 10.65
C PHE A 99 -1.50 4.43 12.06
N THR A 100 -0.36 5.12 12.16
CA THR A 100 0.18 5.63 13.41
C THR A 100 0.42 7.11 13.26
N TRP A 101 -0.66 7.89 13.37
CA TRP A 101 -0.58 9.32 13.17
C TRP A 101 0.55 9.94 14.02
N ASN A 102 1.54 10.50 13.35
CA ASN A 102 2.65 11.21 13.97
C ASN A 102 2.84 12.57 13.26
N LYS A 103 2.47 13.64 13.94
CA LYS A 103 2.53 14.99 13.39
C LYS A 103 3.95 15.38 12.96
N ASP A 104 4.94 15.02 13.76
CA ASP A 104 6.34 15.38 13.51
C ASP A 104 6.88 14.66 12.27
N PHE A 105 6.44 13.42 12.01
CA PHE A 105 6.75 12.71 10.78
C PHE A 105 6.21 13.47 9.56
N PHE A 106 4.95 13.87 9.57
CA PHE A 106 4.34 14.55 8.42
C PHE A 106 4.94 15.93 8.18
N GLU A 107 5.26 16.67 9.24
CA GLU A 107 5.99 17.95 9.13
C GLU A 107 7.39 17.75 8.54
N GLY A 108 8.14 16.75 9.00
CA GLY A 108 9.46 16.40 8.49
C GLY A 108 9.44 15.85 7.06
N TYR A 109 8.39 15.12 6.67
CA TYR A 109 8.20 14.59 5.32
C TYR A 109 7.88 15.71 4.31
N GLY A 110 7.43 16.89 4.79
CA GLY A 110 7.24 18.08 3.98
C GLY A 110 5.95 18.11 3.15
N GLN A 111 5.06 17.14 3.34
CA GLN A 111 3.81 17.04 2.60
C GLN A 111 2.66 17.65 3.42
N THR A 112 2.18 18.82 3.03
CA THR A 112 1.16 19.57 3.80
C THR A 112 -0.21 19.68 3.13
N GLY A 113 -0.34 19.18 1.91
CA GLY A 113 -1.60 19.19 1.16
C GLY A 113 -1.53 18.30 -0.07
N PHE A 114 -2.67 17.81 -0.54
CA PHE A 114 -2.78 16.90 -1.67
C PHE A 114 -3.78 17.40 -2.69
N SER A 115 -3.44 17.27 -3.97
CA SER A 115 -4.38 17.41 -5.07
C SER A 115 -5.48 16.34 -5.00
N PRO A 116 -6.60 16.49 -5.73
CA PRO A 116 -7.60 15.44 -5.84
C PRO A 116 -7.02 14.12 -6.36
N GLU A 117 -6.12 14.17 -7.33
CA GLU A 117 -5.46 13.01 -7.94
C GLU A 117 -4.51 12.32 -6.97
N GLU A 118 -3.78 13.08 -6.14
CA GLU A 118 -2.93 12.54 -5.09
C GLU A 118 -3.75 11.85 -4.00
N LYS A 119 -4.88 12.45 -3.60
CA LYS A 119 -5.80 11.82 -2.64
C LYS A 119 -6.34 10.50 -3.16
N GLU A 120 -6.73 10.45 -4.43
CA GLU A 120 -7.21 9.21 -5.04
C GLU A 120 -6.09 8.15 -5.11
N ARG A 121 -4.83 8.53 -5.41
CA ARG A 121 -3.70 7.58 -5.34
C ARG A 121 -3.48 7.06 -3.91
N ILE A 122 -3.58 7.92 -2.89
CA ILE A 122 -3.49 7.52 -1.48
C ILE A 122 -4.56 6.49 -1.13
N GLU A 123 -5.80 6.66 -1.59
CA GLU A 123 -6.88 5.68 -1.40
C GLU A 123 -6.57 4.33 -2.06
N TRP A 124 -5.97 4.33 -3.25
CA TRP A 124 -5.49 3.12 -3.91
C TRP A 124 -4.37 2.43 -3.13
N TYR A 125 -3.43 3.20 -2.55
CA TYR A 125 -2.36 2.64 -1.72
C TYR A 125 -2.89 2.10 -0.39
N ASP A 126 -3.89 2.77 0.21
CA ASP A 126 -4.59 2.27 1.39
C ASP A 126 -5.32 0.95 1.08
N MET A 127 -6.05 0.90 -0.04
CA MET A 127 -6.69 -0.34 -0.51
C MET A 127 -5.68 -1.47 -0.68
N TYR A 128 -4.56 -1.21 -1.34
CA TYR A 128 -3.52 -2.20 -1.60
C TYR A 128 -2.86 -2.70 -0.31
N LEU A 129 -2.53 -1.81 0.62
CA LEU A 129 -1.95 -2.17 1.91
C LEU A 129 -2.91 -3.03 2.75
N ASN A 130 -4.19 -2.66 2.80
CA ASN A 130 -5.19 -3.43 3.51
C ASN A 130 -5.41 -4.82 2.89
N LEU A 131 -5.32 -4.95 1.57
CA LEU A 131 -5.33 -6.27 0.91
C LEU A 131 -4.11 -7.11 1.30
N ILE A 132 -2.92 -6.53 1.37
CA ILE A 132 -1.72 -7.25 1.84
C ILE A 132 -1.96 -7.77 3.26
N LEU A 133 -2.34 -6.91 4.20
CA LEU A 133 -2.57 -7.28 5.60
C LEU A 133 -3.65 -8.37 5.74
N TYR A 134 -4.69 -8.32 4.90
CA TYR A 134 -5.72 -9.34 4.85
C TYR A 134 -5.15 -10.69 4.39
N ILE A 135 -4.45 -10.72 3.26
CA ILE A 135 -4.01 -11.94 2.59
C ILE A 135 -2.80 -12.58 3.31
N GLU A 136 -1.87 -11.75 3.77
CA GLU A 136 -0.63 -12.17 4.42
C GLU A 136 -0.88 -13.05 5.64
N ALA A 137 -1.92 -12.77 6.43
CA ALA A 137 -2.29 -13.56 7.60
C ALA A 137 -2.60 -15.03 7.26
N TYR A 138 -3.10 -15.31 6.04
CA TYR A 138 -3.36 -16.67 5.56
C TYR A 138 -2.13 -17.38 5.00
N TYR A 139 -1.17 -16.61 4.48
CA TYR A 139 0.11 -17.17 4.01
C TYR A 139 1.06 -17.45 5.17
N ARG A 140 1.15 -16.51 6.13
CA ARG A 140 2.00 -16.64 7.32
C ARG A 140 1.34 -17.48 8.43
N MET A 141 0.09 -17.91 8.24
CA MET A 141 -0.68 -18.74 9.19
C MET A 141 -0.73 -18.13 10.60
N TYR A 142 -0.95 -16.80 10.67
CA TYR A 142 -1.06 -16.12 11.96
C TYR A 142 -2.24 -16.69 12.76
N PRO A 143 -2.03 -17.04 14.05
CA PRO A 143 -3.12 -17.53 14.89
C PRO A 143 -4.14 -16.44 15.22
N ASP A 144 -3.70 -15.20 15.34
CA ASP A 144 -4.56 -14.03 15.53
C ASP A 144 -4.93 -13.42 14.18
N ARG A 145 -6.22 -13.20 13.98
CA ARG A 145 -6.80 -12.67 12.74
C ARG A 145 -7.37 -11.26 12.88
N GLN A 146 -7.33 -10.66 14.05
CA GLN A 146 -7.95 -9.35 14.29
C GLN A 146 -7.46 -8.28 13.31
N LEU A 147 -6.15 -8.19 13.10
CA LEU A 147 -5.58 -7.24 12.14
C LEU A 147 -6.05 -7.53 10.70
N SER A 148 -6.08 -8.80 10.31
CA SER A 148 -6.53 -9.23 8.99
C SER A 148 -8.01 -8.94 8.75
N GLU A 149 -8.85 -9.18 9.73
CA GLU A 149 -10.30 -8.90 9.66
C GLU A 149 -10.55 -7.39 9.56
N HIS A 150 -9.88 -6.59 10.39
CA HIS A 150 -9.97 -5.13 10.32
C HIS A 150 -9.47 -4.59 8.97
N ALA A 151 -8.38 -5.13 8.45
CA ALA A 151 -7.86 -4.76 7.14
C ALA A 151 -8.87 -5.10 6.02
N TYR A 152 -9.54 -6.26 6.11
CA TYR A 152 -10.60 -6.60 5.15
C TYR A 152 -11.79 -5.64 5.23
N GLU A 153 -12.24 -5.29 6.44
CA GLU A 153 -13.31 -4.29 6.63
C GLU A 153 -12.94 -2.94 6.02
N ARG A 154 -11.71 -2.49 6.24
CA ARG A 154 -11.19 -1.24 5.68
C ARG A 154 -11.15 -1.30 4.15
N PHE A 155 -10.64 -2.40 3.57
CA PHE A 155 -10.67 -2.63 2.13
C PHE A 155 -12.11 -2.56 1.57
N GLN A 156 -13.08 -3.22 2.25
CA GLN A 156 -14.49 -3.18 1.84
C GLN A 156 -15.09 -1.77 1.90
N HIS A 157 -14.67 -0.97 2.87
CA HIS A 157 -15.12 0.42 3.02
C HIS A 157 -14.60 1.27 1.85
N ILE A 158 -13.29 1.27 1.61
CA ILE A 158 -12.64 2.05 0.54
C ILE A 158 -13.27 1.71 -0.83
N ARG A 159 -13.37 0.43 -1.17
CA ARG A 159 -13.95 0.04 -2.47
C ARG A 159 -15.37 0.52 -2.68
N LYS A 160 -16.20 0.52 -1.61
CA LYS A 160 -17.58 1.05 -1.68
C LYS A 160 -17.60 2.55 -1.89
N GLU A 161 -16.72 3.30 -1.24
CA GLU A 161 -16.58 4.75 -1.45
C GLU A 161 -16.16 5.06 -2.89
N MET A 162 -15.32 4.20 -3.48
CA MET A 162 -14.91 4.29 -4.88
C MET A 162 -16.00 3.82 -5.88
N GLY A 163 -17.12 3.25 -5.41
CA GLY A 163 -18.20 2.73 -6.28
C GLY A 163 -17.95 1.33 -6.88
N LEU A 164 -17.08 0.55 -6.24
CA LEU A 164 -16.71 -0.82 -6.62
C LEU A 164 -17.57 -1.90 -5.93
#